data_7a0ec3bc220bbd3078567123c3c5a919
#
_entry.id   7a0ec3bc220bbd3078567123c3c5a919
#
_cell.length_a   1.000
_cell.length_b   1.000
_cell.length_c   1.000
_cell.angle_alpha   90.00
_cell.angle_beta   90.00
_cell.angle_gamma   90.00
#
_symmetry.space_group_name_H-M   'P 1'
#
loop_
_entity.id
_entity.type
_entity.pdbx_description
1 polymer ?
#
loop_
_entity_poly.entity_id
_entity_poly.type
_entity_poly.pdbx_seq_one_letter_code
_entity_poly.pdbx_strand_id
1 'polypeptide(L)'
;ERVFGKLGTAEVASDPMPPSVADTFLMMKPRDQWPDPRKPRDQLVAEIEAAVKQLPGNNYEFTQPIQMRMNELISGVRADVAIKLYGDDLETLVEVGERIQAVAESVQGSADVKLEQVTGLPLLTVTPDRQALVRYGLNPGVVQETVATAIGGEVSGQLFEGDRRFDLVVRLPERLRQDPAALADLPVPLNGTGGDNADESSRAGDWSAGTPRTVPLREVAKIETLQGPNQINRENGKRR
;
A
#
# COMPACT_ATOMS: atom_id res chain seq x y z
N GLU A 1 6.35 25.92 14.16
CA GLU A 1 5.68 25.34 13.01
C GLU A 1 6.27 23.96 12.71
N ARG A 2 5.40 22.99 12.57
CA ARG A 2 5.80 21.63 12.17
C ARG A 2 4.73 21.09 11.23
N VAL A 3 5.17 20.37 10.23
CA VAL A 3 4.30 19.59 9.33
C VAL A 3 4.72 18.15 9.47
N PHE A 4 3.78 17.27 9.70
CA PHE A 4 4.02 15.83 9.65
C PHE A 4 2.84 15.14 9.00
N GLY A 5 3.12 14.04 8.32
CA GLY A 5 2.13 13.25 7.61
C GLY A 5 2.14 11.81 8.10
N LYS A 6 0.95 11.23 8.12
CA LYS A 6 0.72 9.79 8.25
C LYS A 6 0.30 9.29 6.88
N LEU A 7 1.14 8.46 6.27
CA LEU A 7 0.84 7.82 4.98
C LEU A 7 0.40 6.37 5.24
N GLY A 8 -0.63 5.90 4.54
CA GLY A 8 -0.97 4.47 4.55
C GLY A 8 0.18 3.67 3.96
N THR A 9 0.42 2.44 4.28
CA THR A 9 -0.38 1.44 4.98
C THR A 9 0.27 1.13 6.34
N ALA A 10 -0.53 0.88 7.37
CA ALA A 10 0.00 0.48 8.68
C ALA A 10 0.46 -0.98 8.65
N GLU A 11 1.60 -1.29 9.29
CA GLU A 11 2.06 -2.68 9.49
C GLU A 11 1.08 -3.49 10.34
N VAL A 12 0.38 -2.82 11.25
CA VAL A 12 -0.68 -3.39 12.08
C VAL A 12 -2.00 -2.75 11.67
N ALA A 13 -3.03 -3.57 11.40
CA ALA A 13 -4.34 -3.15 10.91
C ALA A 13 -5.19 -2.35 11.94
N SER A 14 -4.57 -1.44 12.68
CA SER A 14 -5.24 -0.56 13.65
C SER A 14 -5.94 0.63 12.99
N ASP A 15 -5.47 1.05 11.82
CA ASP A 15 -6.02 2.18 11.06
C ASP A 15 -5.72 1.96 9.57
N PRO A 16 -6.57 1.19 8.87
CA PRO A 16 -6.35 0.84 7.48
C PRO A 16 -6.54 2.08 6.60
N MET A 17 -5.42 2.62 6.10
CA MET A 17 -5.40 3.67 5.09
C MET A 17 -4.84 3.10 3.79
N PRO A 18 -5.41 3.41 2.62
CA PRO A 18 -4.82 3.03 1.35
C PRO A 18 -3.50 3.78 1.11
N PRO A 19 -2.57 3.21 0.34
CA PRO A 19 -1.24 3.82 0.10
C PRO A 19 -1.30 5.18 -0.61
N SER A 20 -2.43 5.51 -1.23
CA SER A 20 -2.68 6.77 -1.92
C SER A 20 -3.19 7.89 -1.01
N VAL A 21 -3.46 7.62 0.27
CA VAL A 21 -4.00 8.60 1.23
C VAL A 21 -2.95 8.99 2.26
N ALA A 22 -2.87 10.29 2.54
CA ALA A 22 -2.01 10.84 3.57
C ALA A 22 -2.79 11.84 4.44
N ASP A 23 -2.83 11.61 5.75
CA ASP A 23 -3.29 12.59 6.73
C ASP A 23 -2.13 13.51 7.11
N THR A 24 -2.19 14.77 6.69
CA THR A 24 -1.12 15.75 6.92
C THR A 24 -1.54 16.76 7.99
N PHE A 25 -0.77 16.85 9.06
CA PHE A 25 -1.04 17.74 10.19
C PHE A 25 -0.18 18.99 10.09
N LEU A 26 -0.83 20.14 10.02
CA LEU A 26 -0.20 21.46 10.05
C LEU A 26 -0.28 22.01 11.48
N MET A 27 0.82 21.93 12.21
CA MET A 27 0.93 22.49 13.57
C MET A 27 1.24 23.98 13.47
N MET A 28 0.24 24.80 13.74
CA MET A 28 0.33 26.24 13.67
C MET A 28 0.99 26.83 14.93
N LYS A 29 1.61 27.98 14.80
CA LYS A 29 2.03 28.78 15.97
C LYS A 29 0.82 29.26 16.78
N PRO A 30 1.01 29.59 18.05
CA PRO A 30 0.01 30.32 18.82
C PRO A 30 -0.45 31.60 18.07
N ARG A 31 -1.72 31.95 18.17
CA ARG A 31 -2.30 33.04 17.40
C ARG A 31 -1.66 34.40 17.61
N ASP A 32 -1.18 34.66 18.82
CA ASP A 32 -0.44 35.88 19.18
C ASP A 32 0.90 36.06 18.45
N GLN A 33 1.42 34.97 17.88
CA GLN A 33 2.67 34.97 17.08
C GLN A 33 2.40 35.04 15.58
N TRP A 34 1.15 35.17 15.14
CA TRP A 34 0.82 35.32 13.73
C TRP A 34 1.03 36.76 13.26
N PRO A 35 1.39 36.98 11.97
CA PRO A 35 1.44 38.32 11.41
C PRO A 35 0.13 39.10 11.54
N ASP A 36 -0.99 38.40 11.43
CA ASP A 36 -2.32 38.88 11.75
C ASP A 36 -3.02 37.90 12.69
N PRO A 37 -3.03 38.19 14.01
CA PRO A 37 -3.70 37.34 15.01
C PRO A 37 -5.21 37.27 14.85
N ARG A 38 -5.84 38.18 14.10
CA ARG A 38 -7.29 38.25 13.88
C ARG A 38 -7.71 37.54 12.60
N LYS A 39 -6.77 37.04 11.79
CA LYS A 39 -7.10 36.34 10.51
C LYS A 39 -8.16 35.27 10.73
N PRO A 40 -9.31 35.33 10.02
CA PRO A 40 -10.33 34.29 10.09
C PRO A 40 -9.78 32.93 9.66
N ARG A 41 -10.29 31.87 10.27
CA ARG A 41 -9.88 30.50 9.92
C ARG A 41 -10.12 30.18 8.44
N ASP A 42 -11.28 30.55 7.94
CA ASP A 42 -11.68 30.23 6.56
C ASP A 42 -10.77 30.91 5.52
N GLN A 43 -10.32 32.14 5.83
CA GLN A 43 -9.32 32.81 5.00
C GLN A 43 -7.97 32.08 5.03
N LEU A 44 -7.54 31.60 6.20
CA LEU A 44 -6.30 30.81 6.31
C LEU A 44 -6.39 29.52 5.52
N VAL A 45 -7.52 28.80 5.64
CA VAL A 45 -7.75 27.55 4.89
C VAL A 45 -7.71 27.81 3.40
N ALA A 46 -8.40 28.87 2.91
CA ALA A 46 -8.40 29.24 1.50
C ALA A 46 -6.98 29.59 0.97
N GLU A 47 -6.16 30.28 1.77
CA GLU A 47 -4.78 30.59 1.41
C GLU A 47 -3.90 29.32 1.33
N ILE A 48 -4.06 28.38 2.26
CA ILE A 48 -3.35 27.10 2.25
C ILE A 48 -3.80 26.28 1.04
N GLU A 49 -5.11 26.21 0.80
CA GLU A 49 -5.69 25.50 -0.34
C GLU A 49 -5.15 26.05 -1.67
N ALA A 50 -5.12 27.37 -1.83
CA ALA A 50 -4.57 28.02 -3.02
C ALA A 50 -3.07 27.70 -3.22
N ALA A 51 -2.30 27.56 -2.13
CA ALA A 51 -0.90 27.20 -2.19
C ALA A 51 -0.69 25.74 -2.60
N VAL A 52 -1.44 24.78 -2.03
CA VAL A 52 -1.26 23.36 -2.33
C VAL A 52 -1.86 22.96 -3.68
N LYS A 53 -2.89 23.64 -4.17
CA LYS A 53 -3.45 23.44 -5.53
C LYS A 53 -2.44 23.73 -6.66
N GLN A 54 -1.34 24.42 -6.36
CA GLN A 54 -0.24 24.60 -7.33
C GLN A 54 0.56 23.32 -7.55
N LEU A 55 0.42 22.31 -6.67
CA LEU A 55 1.05 21.00 -6.78
C LEU A 55 0.06 20.04 -7.46
N PRO A 56 0.30 19.65 -8.72
CA PRO A 56 -0.61 18.77 -9.45
C PRO A 56 -0.58 17.34 -8.90
N GLY A 57 -1.65 16.60 -9.13
CA GLY A 57 -1.73 15.16 -8.87
C GLY A 57 -2.28 14.77 -7.51
N ASN A 58 -2.69 15.73 -6.68
CA ASN A 58 -3.30 15.45 -5.38
C ASN A 58 -4.67 16.11 -5.25
N ASN A 59 -5.58 15.44 -4.58
CA ASN A 59 -6.83 16.02 -4.09
C ASN A 59 -6.68 16.34 -2.61
N TYR A 60 -7.00 17.57 -2.22
CA TYR A 60 -6.83 18.03 -0.85
C TYR A 60 -8.19 18.23 -0.18
N GLU A 61 -8.25 17.85 1.08
CA GLU A 61 -9.39 18.09 1.97
C GLU A 61 -8.89 18.70 3.27
N PHE A 62 -9.55 19.79 3.72
CA PHE A 62 -9.16 20.48 4.93
C PHE A 62 -10.20 20.26 6.01
N THR A 63 -9.80 19.65 7.10
CA THR A 63 -10.67 19.37 8.23
C THR A 63 -9.94 19.62 9.55
N GLN A 64 -10.66 19.53 10.65
CA GLN A 64 -10.05 19.48 11.99
C GLN A 64 -10.07 18.06 12.51
N PRO A 65 -9.05 17.63 13.28
CA PRO A 65 -8.99 16.29 13.82
C PRO A 65 -10.24 15.88 14.62
N ILE A 66 -10.82 16.80 15.39
CA ILE A 66 -12.04 16.52 16.17
C ILE A 66 -13.24 16.35 15.23
N GLN A 67 -13.42 17.23 14.26
CA GLN A 67 -14.52 17.18 13.29
C GLN A 67 -14.46 15.89 12.48
N MET A 68 -13.28 15.56 11.95
CA MET A 68 -13.04 14.32 11.21
C MET A 68 -13.43 13.09 12.04
N ARG A 69 -12.99 13.05 13.30
CA ARG A 69 -13.29 11.92 14.19
C ARG A 69 -14.76 11.82 14.54
N MET A 70 -15.44 12.94 14.72
CA MET A 70 -16.89 12.95 14.98
C MET A 70 -17.68 12.46 13.76
N ASN A 71 -17.33 12.90 12.55
CA ASN A 71 -17.98 12.43 11.33
C ASN A 71 -17.79 10.93 11.13
N GLU A 72 -16.57 10.41 11.33
CA GLU A 72 -16.27 8.98 11.26
C GLU A 72 -17.10 8.16 12.25
N LEU A 73 -17.25 8.63 13.49
CA LEU A 73 -18.02 7.93 14.52
C LEU A 73 -19.54 7.94 14.27
N ILE A 74 -20.06 9.02 13.69
CA ILE A 74 -21.51 9.18 13.49
C ILE A 74 -21.97 8.50 12.20
N SER A 75 -21.24 8.72 11.09
CA SER A 75 -21.67 8.30 9.75
C SER A 75 -20.75 7.26 9.10
N GLY A 76 -19.62 6.96 9.71
CA GLY A 76 -18.60 6.06 9.16
C GLY A 76 -17.90 6.62 7.91
N VAL A 77 -18.06 7.92 7.66
CA VAL A 77 -17.43 8.65 6.55
C VAL A 77 -16.92 10.00 7.05
N ARG A 78 -15.95 10.58 6.34
CA ARG A 78 -15.32 11.85 6.73
C ARG A 78 -16.11 13.08 6.25
N ALA A 79 -17.01 12.89 5.28
CA ALA A 79 -17.82 13.95 4.68
C ALA A 79 -19.20 14.11 5.34
N ASP A 80 -19.84 15.25 5.14
CA ASP A 80 -21.19 15.53 5.65
C ASP A 80 -22.26 14.69 4.93
N VAL A 81 -22.04 14.39 3.64
CA VAL A 81 -22.90 13.54 2.81
C VAL A 81 -22.06 12.47 2.12
N ALA A 82 -22.50 11.23 2.18
CA ALA A 82 -21.88 10.13 1.47
C ALA A 82 -22.89 9.37 0.63
N ILE A 83 -22.57 9.17 -0.64
CA ILE A 83 -23.33 8.31 -1.55
C ILE A 83 -22.59 7.00 -1.66
N LYS A 84 -23.19 5.92 -1.17
CA LYS A 84 -22.59 4.57 -1.19
C LYS A 84 -23.16 3.79 -2.36
N LEU A 85 -22.28 3.38 -3.28
CA LEU A 85 -22.62 2.56 -4.43
C LEU A 85 -22.17 1.13 -4.21
N TYR A 86 -23.06 0.16 -4.44
CA TYR A 86 -22.78 -1.26 -4.21
C TYR A 86 -22.88 -2.06 -5.50
N GLY A 87 -21.96 -2.97 -5.72
CA GLY A 87 -21.94 -3.87 -6.88
C GLY A 87 -20.84 -4.92 -6.79
N ASP A 88 -20.86 -5.88 -7.70
CA ASP A 88 -19.88 -6.97 -7.72
C ASP A 88 -18.68 -6.65 -8.60
N ASP A 89 -18.86 -5.79 -9.61
CA ASP A 89 -17.82 -5.39 -10.56
C ASP A 89 -17.28 -3.99 -10.23
N LEU A 90 -15.95 -3.90 -10.03
CA LEU A 90 -15.30 -2.67 -9.61
C LEU A 90 -15.24 -1.62 -10.74
N GLU A 91 -15.06 -2.05 -11.98
CA GLU A 91 -14.99 -1.15 -13.13
C GLU A 91 -16.34 -0.45 -13.35
N THR A 92 -17.43 -1.23 -13.29
CA THR A 92 -18.80 -0.70 -13.36
C THR A 92 -19.09 0.26 -12.19
N LEU A 93 -18.60 -0.05 -10.97
CA LEU A 93 -18.76 0.84 -9.82
C LEU A 93 -18.05 2.18 -10.03
N VAL A 94 -16.85 2.19 -10.60
CA VAL A 94 -16.11 3.42 -10.90
C VAL A 94 -16.85 4.24 -11.96
N GLU A 95 -17.26 3.62 -13.08
CA GLU A 95 -17.99 4.32 -14.16
C GLU A 95 -19.28 4.99 -13.66
N VAL A 96 -20.08 4.25 -12.88
CA VAL A 96 -21.33 4.80 -12.31
C VAL A 96 -21.02 5.87 -11.26
N GLY A 97 -19.95 5.68 -10.47
CA GLY A 97 -19.48 6.66 -9.50
C GLY A 97 -19.09 8.00 -10.13
N GLU A 98 -18.36 7.98 -11.24
CA GLU A 98 -18.00 9.19 -12.01
C GLU A 98 -19.24 9.92 -12.53
N ARG A 99 -20.25 9.18 -13.00
CA ARG A 99 -21.54 9.78 -13.44
C ARG A 99 -22.29 10.41 -12.27
N ILE A 100 -22.30 9.77 -11.10
CA ILE A 100 -22.92 10.32 -9.89
C ILE A 100 -22.15 11.57 -9.44
N GLN A 101 -20.83 11.56 -9.46
CA GLN A 101 -20.00 12.72 -9.13
C GLN A 101 -20.35 13.92 -10.02
N ALA A 102 -20.40 13.73 -11.34
CA ALA A 102 -20.72 14.80 -12.29
C ALA A 102 -22.10 15.41 -12.02
N VAL A 103 -23.09 14.59 -11.66
CA VAL A 103 -24.44 15.07 -11.27
C VAL A 103 -24.37 15.83 -9.95
N ALA A 104 -23.69 15.29 -8.94
CA ALA A 104 -23.57 15.91 -7.63
C ALA A 104 -22.87 17.28 -7.70
N GLU A 105 -21.83 17.42 -8.52
CA GLU A 105 -21.13 18.69 -8.77
C GLU A 105 -22.04 19.76 -9.39
N SER A 106 -23.07 19.36 -10.13
CA SER A 106 -24.03 20.28 -10.74
C SER A 106 -25.10 20.80 -9.78
N VAL A 107 -25.21 20.23 -8.58
CA VAL A 107 -26.23 20.61 -7.59
C VAL A 107 -25.82 21.90 -6.89
N GLN A 108 -26.70 22.87 -6.85
CA GLN A 108 -26.46 24.14 -6.15
C GLN A 108 -26.24 23.90 -4.64
N GLY A 109 -25.11 24.39 -4.11
CA GLY A 109 -24.70 24.20 -2.72
C GLY A 109 -23.84 22.98 -2.47
N SER A 110 -23.57 22.19 -3.50
CA SER A 110 -22.60 21.13 -3.43
C SER A 110 -21.19 21.72 -3.41
N ALA A 111 -20.35 21.22 -2.51
CA ALA A 111 -18.94 21.59 -2.40
C ALA A 111 -18.09 20.33 -2.13
N ASP A 112 -16.85 20.35 -2.60
CA ASP A 112 -15.86 19.29 -2.33
C ASP A 112 -16.33 17.87 -2.68
N VAL A 113 -17.07 17.73 -3.80
CA VAL A 113 -17.53 16.43 -4.28
C VAL A 113 -16.33 15.60 -4.71
N LYS A 114 -16.19 14.40 -4.15
CA LYS A 114 -15.08 13.48 -4.44
C LYS A 114 -15.59 12.08 -4.67
N LEU A 115 -15.01 11.43 -5.67
CA LEU A 115 -15.10 9.98 -5.82
C LEU A 115 -13.93 9.33 -5.09
N GLU A 116 -14.20 8.29 -4.31
CA GLU A 116 -13.17 7.50 -3.66
C GLU A 116 -12.30 6.80 -4.71
N GLN A 117 -10.98 6.99 -4.63
CA GLN A 117 -10.06 6.36 -5.56
C GLN A 117 -9.84 4.90 -5.16
N VAL A 118 -10.46 3.99 -5.88
CA VAL A 118 -10.40 2.54 -5.63
C VAL A 118 -9.51 1.79 -6.62
N THR A 119 -9.03 2.46 -7.67
CA THR A 119 -8.22 1.88 -8.75
C THR A 119 -6.99 2.73 -9.05
N GLY A 120 -6.08 2.21 -9.86
CA GLY A 120 -4.91 2.96 -10.35
C GLY A 120 -3.63 2.78 -9.54
N LEU A 121 -3.59 1.85 -8.57
CA LEU A 121 -2.35 1.52 -7.87
C LEU A 121 -1.42 0.73 -8.80
N PRO A 122 -0.20 1.20 -9.08
CA PRO A 122 0.78 0.40 -9.81
C PRO A 122 1.25 -0.76 -8.93
N LEU A 123 1.00 -1.99 -9.36
CA LEU A 123 1.39 -3.22 -8.69
C LEU A 123 2.44 -3.95 -9.52
N LEU A 124 3.58 -4.26 -8.92
CA LEU A 124 4.53 -5.19 -9.50
C LEU A 124 3.99 -6.61 -9.29
N THR A 125 3.61 -7.26 -10.38
CA THR A 125 2.99 -8.58 -10.36
C THR A 125 3.98 -9.61 -10.90
N VAL A 126 4.22 -10.65 -10.12
CA VAL A 126 5.03 -11.81 -10.52
C VAL A 126 4.09 -13.00 -10.70
N THR A 127 3.91 -13.42 -11.94
CA THR A 127 3.03 -14.53 -12.31
C THR A 127 3.87 -15.75 -12.69
N PRO A 128 3.88 -16.84 -11.91
CA PRO A 128 4.61 -18.05 -12.25
C PRO A 128 4.11 -18.68 -13.55
N ASP A 129 5.04 -19.02 -14.45
CA ASP A 129 4.73 -19.77 -15.68
C ASP A 129 4.68 -21.28 -15.38
N ARG A 130 3.47 -21.83 -15.40
CA ARG A 130 3.24 -23.25 -15.08
C ARG A 130 4.00 -24.21 -16.00
N GLN A 131 4.16 -23.89 -17.28
CA GLN A 131 4.88 -24.74 -18.23
C GLN A 131 6.39 -24.72 -17.96
N ALA A 132 6.93 -23.54 -17.68
CA ALA A 132 8.32 -23.40 -17.29
C ALA A 132 8.60 -24.10 -15.94
N LEU A 133 7.72 -23.95 -14.95
CA LEU A 133 7.86 -24.63 -13.66
C LEU A 133 7.94 -26.16 -13.81
N VAL A 134 7.06 -26.76 -14.61
CA VAL A 134 7.10 -28.21 -14.91
C VAL A 134 8.41 -28.60 -15.56
N ARG A 135 8.90 -27.81 -16.51
CA ARG A 135 10.17 -28.08 -17.23
C ARG A 135 11.38 -28.06 -16.30
N TYR A 136 11.40 -27.16 -15.30
CA TYR A 136 12.46 -27.05 -14.31
C TYR A 136 12.24 -27.90 -13.06
N GLY A 137 11.12 -28.62 -12.95
CA GLY A 137 10.77 -29.40 -11.76
C GLY A 137 10.52 -28.58 -10.51
N LEU A 138 10.01 -27.33 -10.67
CA LEU A 138 9.77 -26.38 -9.59
C LEU A 138 8.31 -26.39 -9.14
N ASN A 139 8.11 -26.22 -7.84
CA ASN A 139 6.82 -25.92 -7.27
C ASN A 139 6.56 -24.39 -7.31
N PRO A 140 5.35 -23.92 -7.64
CA PRO A 140 5.00 -22.50 -7.56
C PRO A 140 5.32 -21.85 -6.20
N GLY A 141 5.22 -22.59 -5.11
CA GLY A 141 5.56 -22.13 -3.76
C GLY A 141 7.00 -21.66 -3.62
N VAL A 142 7.95 -22.34 -4.28
CA VAL A 142 9.37 -21.94 -4.26
C VAL A 142 9.58 -20.57 -4.88
N VAL A 143 8.88 -20.28 -5.99
CA VAL A 143 8.95 -18.97 -6.64
C VAL A 143 8.35 -17.89 -5.72
N GLN A 144 7.19 -18.18 -5.12
CA GLN A 144 6.51 -17.25 -4.21
C GLN A 144 7.37 -16.95 -2.98
N GLU A 145 7.94 -17.98 -2.34
CA GLU A 145 8.81 -17.84 -1.19
C GLU A 145 10.07 -17.04 -1.52
N THR A 146 10.72 -17.35 -2.66
CA THR A 146 11.90 -16.62 -3.13
C THR A 146 11.59 -15.13 -3.32
N VAL A 147 10.47 -14.79 -3.96
CA VAL A 147 10.06 -13.40 -4.18
C VAL A 147 9.67 -12.74 -2.86
N ALA A 148 8.92 -13.42 -1.99
CA ALA A 148 8.52 -12.90 -0.68
C ALA A 148 9.74 -12.56 0.20
N THR A 149 10.71 -13.48 0.29
CA THR A 149 11.96 -13.27 1.03
C THR A 149 12.78 -12.13 0.42
N ALA A 150 12.90 -12.10 -0.90
CA ALA A 150 13.70 -11.09 -1.59
C ALA A 150 13.16 -9.67 -1.39
N ILE A 151 11.85 -9.48 -1.49
CA ILE A 151 11.19 -8.17 -1.45
C ILE A 151 10.75 -7.81 -0.02
N GLY A 152 9.96 -8.67 0.61
CA GLY A 152 9.40 -8.46 1.94
C GLY A 152 10.40 -8.67 3.06
N GLY A 153 11.22 -9.66 2.88
CA GLY A 153 12.17 -10.16 3.89
C GLY A 153 11.60 -11.30 4.70
N GLU A 154 12.50 -12.13 5.19
CA GLU A 154 12.21 -13.25 6.06
C GLU A 154 12.92 -13.11 7.39
N VAL A 155 12.20 -13.39 8.48
CA VAL A 155 12.79 -13.38 9.82
C VAL A 155 13.62 -14.64 10.02
N SER A 156 14.94 -14.49 9.95
CA SER A 156 15.91 -15.59 10.13
C SER A 156 16.20 -15.89 11.59
N GLY A 157 15.86 -15.01 12.52
CA GLY A 157 16.11 -15.17 13.94
C GLY A 157 15.80 -13.93 14.73
N GLN A 158 16.10 -13.96 16.04
CA GLN A 158 15.90 -12.82 16.93
C GLN A 158 17.16 -12.52 17.75
N LEU A 159 17.50 -11.25 17.88
CA LEU A 159 18.53 -10.76 18.77
C LEU A 159 17.87 -10.25 20.06
N PHE A 160 18.41 -10.65 21.21
CA PHE A 160 17.95 -10.23 22.53
C PHE A 160 18.98 -9.28 23.13
N GLU A 161 18.53 -8.07 23.50
CA GLU A 161 19.32 -7.09 24.24
C GLU A 161 18.56 -6.69 25.52
N GLY A 162 18.86 -7.37 26.63
CA GLY A 162 18.09 -7.21 27.86
C GLY A 162 16.63 -7.61 27.65
N ASP A 163 15.69 -6.69 27.86
CA ASP A 163 14.25 -6.89 27.70
C ASP A 163 13.74 -6.64 26.26
N ARG A 164 14.64 -6.22 25.35
CA ARG A 164 14.29 -5.92 23.96
C ARG A 164 14.57 -7.10 23.06
N ARG A 165 13.67 -7.30 22.08
CA ARG A 165 13.80 -8.30 21.01
C ARG A 165 13.81 -7.60 19.69
N PHE A 166 14.77 -7.99 18.82
CA PHE A 166 14.90 -7.45 17.48
C PHE A 166 14.91 -8.61 16.49
N ASP A 167 14.05 -8.54 15.50
CA ASP A 167 14.04 -9.54 14.43
C ASP A 167 15.23 -9.33 13.49
N LEU A 168 15.92 -10.44 13.18
CA LEU A 168 16.94 -10.47 12.14
C LEU A 168 16.25 -10.78 10.80
N VAL A 169 16.08 -9.74 9.98
CA VAL A 169 15.40 -9.86 8.69
C VAL A 169 16.39 -9.94 7.55
N VAL A 170 16.28 -10.97 6.73
CA VAL A 170 17.07 -11.15 5.50
C VAL A 170 16.22 -10.71 4.32
N ARG A 171 16.70 -9.74 3.55
CA ARG A 171 16.03 -9.25 2.32
C ARG A 171 17.04 -8.64 1.36
N LEU A 172 16.65 -8.44 0.10
CA LEU A 172 17.48 -7.72 -0.87
C LEU A 172 17.71 -6.26 -0.45
N PRO A 173 18.86 -5.68 -0.79
CA PRO A 173 19.09 -4.24 -0.66
C PRO A 173 18.04 -3.44 -1.41
N GLU A 174 17.68 -2.27 -0.89
CA GLU A 174 16.60 -1.42 -1.42
C GLU A 174 16.76 -1.12 -2.92
N ARG A 175 17.98 -0.80 -3.36
CA ARG A 175 18.30 -0.53 -4.77
C ARG A 175 17.91 -1.68 -5.73
N LEU A 176 17.96 -2.93 -5.28
CA LEU A 176 17.59 -4.11 -6.08
C LEU A 176 16.09 -4.39 -6.00
N ARG A 177 15.45 -4.07 -4.87
CA ARG A 177 14.00 -4.24 -4.69
C ARG A 177 13.18 -3.24 -5.52
N GLN A 178 13.73 -2.07 -5.80
CA GLN A 178 13.08 -1.03 -6.60
C GLN A 178 13.32 -1.19 -8.11
N ASP A 179 14.21 -2.12 -8.51
CA ASP A 179 14.55 -2.34 -9.91
C ASP A 179 13.90 -3.63 -10.43
N PRO A 180 12.85 -3.55 -11.28
CA PRO A 180 12.21 -4.72 -11.88
C PRO A 180 13.17 -5.59 -12.71
N ALA A 181 14.21 -4.99 -13.33
CA ALA A 181 15.19 -5.74 -14.10
C ALA A 181 16.09 -6.59 -13.19
N ALA A 182 16.50 -6.03 -12.03
CA ALA A 182 17.25 -6.79 -11.03
C ALA A 182 16.41 -7.92 -10.42
N LEU A 183 15.10 -7.73 -10.26
CA LEU A 183 14.21 -8.80 -9.81
C LEU A 183 14.05 -9.90 -10.85
N ALA A 184 14.10 -9.59 -12.14
CA ALA A 184 14.06 -10.59 -13.20
C ALA A 184 15.25 -11.56 -13.16
N ASP A 185 16.40 -11.10 -12.67
CA ASP A 185 17.61 -11.89 -12.49
C ASP A 185 17.72 -12.60 -11.12
N LEU A 186 16.68 -12.48 -10.27
CA LEU A 186 16.65 -13.14 -8.97
C LEU A 186 16.85 -14.67 -9.12
N PRO A 187 17.83 -15.27 -8.45
CA PRO A 187 18.07 -16.70 -8.55
C PRO A 187 17.02 -17.51 -7.78
N VAL A 188 16.26 -18.32 -8.50
CA VAL A 188 15.29 -19.28 -7.93
C VAL A 188 15.98 -20.64 -7.80
N PRO A 189 16.03 -21.25 -6.61
CA PRO A 189 16.67 -22.55 -6.42
C PRO A 189 15.90 -23.67 -7.14
N LEU A 190 16.62 -24.51 -7.92
CA LEU A 190 16.03 -25.63 -8.64
C LEU A 190 15.72 -26.84 -7.75
N ASN A 191 16.50 -27.02 -6.69
CA ASN A 191 16.24 -28.07 -5.71
C ASN A 191 15.45 -27.44 -4.58
N GLY A 192 14.12 -27.57 -4.63
CA GLY A 192 13.24 -27.09 -3.57
C GLY A 192 13.53 -27.85 -2.27
N THR A 193 14.22 -27.19 -1.35
CA THR A 193 14.34 -27.63 0.05
C THR A 193 13.07 -27.29 0.85
N GLY A 194 11.97 -26.97 0.16
CA GLY A 194 10.64 -26.70 0.72
C GLY A 194 9.68 -27.87 0.67
N GLY A 195 10.17 -29.11 0.78
CA GLY A 195 9.32 -30.28 1.04
C GLY A 195 9.28 -30.58 2.53
N ASP A 196 8.10 -30.77 3.08
CA ASP A 196 7.81 -31.16 4.48
C ASP A 196 8.50 -32.45 4.96
N ASN A 197 9.43 -33.03 4.19
CA ASN A 197 10.17 -34.25 4.47
C ASN A 197 11.69 -34.08 4.53
N ALA A 198 12.21 -32.85 4.63
CA ALA A 198 13.63 -32.68 4.96
C ALA A 198 13.80 -33.01 6.44
N ASP A 199 14.29 -34.22 6.71
CA ASP A 199 14.72 -34.69 8.02
C ASP A 199 15.57 -33.62 8.70
N GLU A 200 15.18 -33.16 9.91
CA GLU A 200 15.90 -32.13 10.67
C GLU A 200 17.38 -32.45 10.84
N SER A 201 17.77 -33.73 10.70
CA SER A 201 19.15 -34.21 10.74
C SER A 201 20.00 -33.74 9.55
N SER A 202 19.40 -33.32 8.42
CA SER A 202 20.12 -32.84 7.23
C SER A 202 20.47 -31.33 7.28
N ARG A 203 19.96 -30.60 8.26
CA ARG A 203 20.16 -29.14 8.39
C ARG A 203 21.44 -28.75 9.16
N ALA A 204 22.05 -29.68 9.87
CA ALA A 204 23.22 -29.38 10.67
C ALA A 204 24.50 -29.95 9.98
N GLY A 205 25.17 -29.12 9.19
CA GLY A 205 26.62 -29.22 9.08
C GLY A 205 27.24 -29.64 7.77
N ASP A 206 26.53 -29.83 6.66
CA ASP A 206 27.20 -30.06 5.37
C ASP A 206 27.27 -28.80 4.51
N TRP A 207 28.22 -27.92 4.84
CA TRP A 207 28.57 -26.73 4.03
C TRP A 207 29.35 -27.13 2.75
N SER A 208 29.56 -28.44 2.47
CA SER A 208 30.21 -28.96 1.28
C SER A 208 29.23 -29.18 0.11
N ALA A 209 27.94 -28.98 0.31
CA ALA A 209 26.95 -28.99 -0.79
C ALA A 209 27.31 -27.92 -1.81
N GLY A 210 27.65 -28.35 -3.03
CA GLY A 210 28.06 -27.47 -4.14
C GLY A 210 27.10 -26.35 -4.37
N THR A 211 27.52 -25.28 -5.05
CA THR A 211 26.72 -24.11 -5.38
C THR A 211 25.31 -24.53 -5.81
N PRO A 212 24.27 -24.09 -5.14
CA PRO A 212 22.89 -24.47 -5.47
C PRO A 212 22.61 -24.13 -6.94
N ARG A 213 22.06 -25.09 -7.66
CA ARG A 213 21.62 -24.85 -9.04
C ARG A 213 20.43 -23.92 -8.99
N THR A 214 20.52 -22.81 -9.70
CA THR A 214 19.47 -21.78 -9.75
C THR A 214 19.07 -21.49 -11.19
N VAL A 215 17.87 -20.95 -11.36
CA VAL A 215 17.36 -20.39 -12.61
C VAL A 215 16.93 -18.95 -12.35
N PRO A 216 17.17 -18.00 -13.28
CA PRO A 216 16.68 -16.64 -13.12
C PRO A 216 15.14 -16.60 -13.08
N LEU A 217 14.57 -15.74 -12.25
CA LEU A 217 13.12 -15.61 -12.08
C LEU A 217 12.38 -15.39 -13.41
N ARG A 218 12.97 -14.64 -14.36
CA ARG A 218 12.39 -14.40 -15.69
C ARG A 218 12.15 -15.66 -16.52
N GLU A 219 12.85 -16.75 -16.23
CA GLU A 219 12.68 -18.02 -16.95
C GLU A 219 11.50 -18.84 -16.42
N VAL A 220 11.01 -18.52 -15.23
CA VAL A 220 9.97 -19.29 -14.53
C VAL A 220 8.76 -18.44 -14.11
N ALA A 221 8.83 -17.12 -14.33
CA ALA A 221 7.74 -16.20 -14.03
C ALA A 221 7.74 -14.98 -14.96
N LYS A 222 6.56 -14.45 -15.20
CA LYS A 222 6.35 -13.17 -15.88
C LYS A 222 6.29 -12.06 -14.85
N ILE A 223 7.06 -10.98 -15.07
CA ILE A 223 7.12 -9.82 -14.19
C ILE A 223 6.54 -8.63 -14.95
N GLU A 224 5.48 -8.03 -14.41
CA GLU A 224 4.76 -6.93 -15.04
C GLU A 224 4.34 -5.90 -14.02
N THR A 225 4.30 -4.63 -14.42
CA THR A 225 3.62 -3.60 -13.64
C THR A 225 2.21 -3.42 -14.18
N LEU A 226 1.23 -3.81 -13.39
CA LEU A 226 -0.19 -3.69 -13.72
C LEU A 226 -0.85 -2.65 -12.82
N GLN A 227 -1.91 -2.02 -13.31
CA GLN A 227 -2.75 -1.20 -12.47
C GLN A 227 -3.74 -2.09 -11.72
N GLY A 228 -3.71 -1.99 -10.41
CA GLY A 228 -4.58 -2.74 -9.53
C GLY A 228 -5.47 -1.84 -8.66
N PRO A 229 -6.32 -2.46 -7.83
CA PRO A 229 -7.15 -1.71 -6.90
C PRO A 229 -6.29 -1.11 -5.78
N ASN A 230 -6.53 0.16 -5.44
CA ASN A 230 -5.96 0.82 -4.27
C ASN A 230 -6.49 0.21 -2.98
N GLN A 231 -7.81 -0.02 -2.98
CA GLN A 231 -8.52 -0.65 -1.89
C GLN A 231 -9.81 -1.27 -2.40
N ILE A 232 -10.32 -2.26 -1.69
CA ILE A 232 -11.62 -2.88 -1.93
C ILE A 232 -12.42 -2.80 -0.64
N ASN A 233 -13.28 -1.79 -0.55
CA ASN A 233 -14.16 -1.61 0.59
C ASN A 233 -15.37 -2.53 0.50
N ARG A 234 -15.74 -3.08 1.65
CA ARG A 234 -16.94 -3.93 1.77
C ARG A 234 -17.77 -3.49 2.96
N GLU A 235 -19.07 -3.51 2.78
CA GLU A 235 -20.05 -3.29 3.84
C GLU A 235 -21.10 -4.38 3.75
N ASN A 236 -21.32 -5.10 4.85
CA ASN A 236 -22.21 -6.27 4.89
C ASN A 236 -21.88 -7.34 3.81
N GLY A 237 -20.60 -7.54 3.53
CA GLY A 237 -20.11 -8.48 2.53
C GLY A 237 -20.21 -8.01 1.07
N LYS A 238 -20.87 -6.90 0.77
CA LYS A 238 -20.97 -6.33 -0.57
C LYS A 238 -19.85 -5.33 -0.80
N ARG A 239 -19.27 -5.32 -2.02
CA ARG A 239 -18.30 -4.28 -2.44
C ARG A 239 -19.02 -2.94 -2.57
N ARG A 240 -18.33 -1.89 -2.18
CA ARG A 240 -18.79 -0.52 -2.34
C ARG A 240 -17.68 0.37 -2.91
#